data_c4da8fce860aa12a5d158a9392330efe
#
_entry.id   c4da8fce860aa12a5d158a9392330efe
#
_cell.length_a   1.000
_cell.length_b   1.000
_cell.length_c   1.000
_cell.angle_alpha   90.00
_cell.angle_beta   90.00
_cell.angle_gamma   90.00
#
_symmetry.space_group_name_H-M   'P 1'
#
loop_
_entity.id
_entity.type
_entity.pdbx_description
1 polymer ?
#
loop_
_entity_poly.entity_id
_entity_poly.type
_entity_poly.pdbx_seq_one_letter_code
_entity_poly.pdbx_strand_id
1 'polypeptide(L)'
;MFKSIYRVIPKSYRRKTLFVALTIFLRALLNFVGIAMLIPVLMIIVGGDIESNHYMGAMYEWLGLSSEVFVAIVCGAVVVVLVAKNVLNQILYRAERSYIFSLYKYLSRRLYISYYQRGLGFIKRSNSAHLTRDVNAVTLMFTTGVLKPIAQIAGEVMLLVIFLLSLLLYSPYLALIAIAIFTPIVLLFYSTVRRTLREVGNRENEVQRIKNRIVAETYRGYADVKIGGAMPQMLQRFDSMMTEIVELRNRHASISMLPQAFIEIGLVIGLVAMAMWGNSGDADVQLMFGIFVVAAVRLLPVVRNIMSAWSTIRFNRYTIDTIKDINYDDAGVLNSTSERLDMRRSIELCDVSFKFDDANEELISNFSLRISCGERIGIRGVSGVGKTTLFNIILGLYRPTRGKILIDDVELTESNIEKWQNAIGYVSQSVFISDQTLAENIAFGIDSENIDYDRVNEAIELADLKPFVDSLPDGIHSHIGEQGSRMSGGQRQRIGIARALYKRCDVMLFDEATSSLDAATESNINSAISKLSSEHKELTIIVIAHRESSLEYCDRIITLE
;
A
#
# COMPACT_ATOMS: atom_id res chain seq x y z
N MET A 1 17.89 -5.26 -8.36
CA MET A 1 17.00 -5.55 -7.23
C MET A 1 17.42 -4.82 -5.97
N PHE A 2 18.57 -5.09 -5.34
CA PHE A 2 18.99 -4.40 -4.10
C PHE A 2 19.09 -2.87 -4.24
N LYS A 3 19.62 -2.37 -5.37
CA LYS A 3 19.68 -0.93 -5.66
C LYS A 3 18.28 -0.28 -5.75
N SER A 4 17.29 -1.00 -6.28
CA SER A 4 15.90 -0.54 -6.33
C SER A 4 15.26 -0.52 -4.95
N ILE A 5 15.47 -1.58 -4.14
CA ILE A 5 14.97 -1.66 -2.77
C ILE A 5 15.58 -0.57 -1.88
N TYR A 6 16.89 -0.32 -2.02
CA TYR A 6 17.56 0.75 -1.26
C TYR A 6 17.01 2.14 -1.57
N ARG A 7 16.59 2.40 -2.83
CA ARG A 7 15.94 3.66 -3.21
C ARG A 7 14.54 3.81 -2.59
N VAL A 8 13.85 2.70 -2.38
CA VAL A 8 12.51 2.67 -1.76
C VAL A 8 12.57 3.00 -0.26
N ILE A 9 13.72 2.76 0.41
CA ILE A 9 13.87 3.07 1.84
C ILE A 9 14.17 4.56 2.01
N PRO A 10 13.29 5.34 2.69
CA PRO A 10 13.46 6.78 2.83
C PRO A 10 14.68 7.13 3.69
N LYS A 11 15.24 8.32 3.46
CA LYS A 11 16.42 8.83 4.18
C LYS A 11 16.21 8.81 5.71
N SER A 12 15.00 9.12 6.18
CA SER A 12 14.61 9.10 7.60
C SER A 12 14.67 7.72 8.24
N TYR A 13 14.53 6.65 7.45
CA TYR A 13 14.58 5.26 7.94
C TYR A 13 15.97 4.65 7.92
N ARG A 14 16.98 5.29 7.30
CA ARG A 14 18.34 4.71 7.17
C ARG A 14 19.01 4.42 8.50
N ARG A 15 18.86 5.31 9.51
CA ARG A 15 19.37 5.06 10.87
C ARG A 15 18.70 3.85 11.52
N LYS A 16 17.38 3.73 11.36
CA LYS A 16 16.62 2.57 11.86
C LYS A 16 17.01 1.28 11.14
N THR A 17 17.29 1.35 9.84
CA THR A 17 17.80 0.21 9.04
C THR A 17 19.15 -0.28 9.57
N LEU A 18 20.06 0.64 9.93
CA LEU A 18 21.34 0.28 10.53
C LEU A 18 21.15 -0.41 11.88
N PHE A 19 20.27 0.12 12.73
CA PHE A 19 19.92 -0.52 14.01
C PHE A 19 19.37 -1.94 13.80
N VAL A 20 18.47 -2.14 12.83
CA VAL A 20 17.94 -3.47 12.49
C VAL A 20 19.03 -4.39 11.95
N ALA A 21 19.97 -3.90 11.15
CA ALA A 21 21.12 -4.70 10.73
C ALA A 21 21.96 -5.18 11.91
N LEU A 22 22.15 -4.32 12.92
CA LEU A 22 22.82 -4.69 14.18
C LEU A 22 22.03 -5.73 14.97
N THR A 23 20.70 -5.60 15.07
CA THR A 23 19.85 -6.61 15.74
C THR A 23 19.90 -7.97 15.02
N ILE A 24 19.94 -7.99 13.69
CA ILE A 24 20.08 -9.21 12.89
C ILE A 24 21.45 -9.87 13.16
N PHE A 25 22.53 -9.08 13.19
CA PHE A 25 23.87 -9.56 13.51
C PHE A 25 23.92 -10.17 14.93
N LEU A 26 23.38 -9.45 15.92
CA LEU A 26 23.36 -9.93 17.31
C LEU A 26 22.55 -11.23 17.44
N ARG A 27 21.41 -11.36 16.74
CA ARG A 27 20.64 -12.60 16.69
C ARG A 27 21.41 -13.77 16.07
N ALA A 28 22.16 -13.51 14.98
CA ALA A 28 23.02 -14.53 14.38
C ALA A 28 24.09 -15.02 15.40
N LEU A 29 24.71 -14.10 16.12
CA LEU A 29 25.69 -14.41 17.16
C LEU A 29 25.08 -15.22 18.32
N LEU A 30 23.91 -14.80 18.82
CA LEU A 30 23.18 -15.52 19.86
C LEU A 30 22.77 -16.93 19.41
N ASN A 31 22.36 -17.09 18.16
CA ASN A 31 22.04 -18.40 17.62
C ASN A 31 23.27 -19.30 17.51
N PHE A 32 24.41 -18.74 17.13
CA PHE A 32 25.69 -19.45 17.11
C PHE A 32 26.11 -19.90 18.52
N VAL A 33 26.05 -19.00 19.52
CA VAL A 33 26.32 -19.34 20.92
C VAL A 33 25.43 -20.49 21.41
N GLY A 34 24.12 -20.45 21.06
CA GLY A 34 23.20 -21.52 21.41
C GLY A 34 23.55 -22.90 20.77
N ILE A 35 24.22 -22.89 19.61
CA ILE A 35 24.75 -24.10 18.97
C ILE A 35 26.00 -24.58 19.70
N ALA A 36 26.93 -23.68 19.96
CA ALA A 36 28.21 -23.99 20.63
C ALA A 36 27.99 -24.57 22.03
N MET A 37 26.97 -24.10 22.77
CA MET A 37 26.62 -24.60 24.10
C MET A 37 26.14 -26.06 24.15
N LEU A 38 25.79 -26.66 23.00
CA LEU A 38 25.45 -28.08 22.96
C LEU A 38 26.67 -28.98 22.91
N ILE A 39 27.84 -28.46 22.53
CA ILE A 39 29.07 -29.25 22.39
C ILE A 39 29.51 -29.87 23.74
N PRO A 40 29.57 -29.13 24.87
CA PRO A 40 29.90 -29.71 26.17
C PRO A 40 28.97 -30.85 26.59
N VAL A 41 27.65 -30.68 26.35
CA VAL A 41 26.65 -31.73 26.67
C VAL A 41 26.87 -32.99 25.83
N LEU A 42 27.18 -32.82 24.55
CA LEU A 42 27.45 -33.95 23.64
C LEU A 42 28.72 -34.67 24.02
N MET A 43 29.78 -33.98 24.43
CA MET A 43 31.01 -34.59 24.92
C MET A 43 30.76 -35.45 26.16
N ILE A 44 29.94 -34.98 27.10
CA ILE A 44 29.51 -35.76 28.26
C ILE A 44 28.74 -37.00 27.89
N ILE A 45 27.80 -36.90 26.91
CA ILE A 45 26.95 -38.04 26.48
C ILE A 45 27.75 -39.12 25.73
N VAL A 46 28.73 -38.73 24.91
CA VAL A 46 29.57 -39.68 24.13
C VAL A 46 30.62 -40.39 25.01
N GLY A 47 30.67 -40.06 26.31
CA GLY A 47 31.56 -40.76 27.26
C GLY A 47 33.01 -40.34 27.15
N GLY A 48 33.27 -39.10 26.65
CA GLY A 48 34.61 -38.52 26.68
C GLY A 48 35.05 -38.27 28.11
N ASP A 49 36.28 -38.65 28.44
CA ASP A 49 36.91 -38.35 29.73
C ASP A 49 36.91 -36.85 29.93
N ILE A 50 36.20 -36.38 30.95
CA ILE A 50 36.04 -34.92 31.24
C ILE A 50 37.44 -34.31 31.47
N GLU A 51 38.36 -35.09 32.05
CA GLU A 51 39.72 -34.67 32.35
C GLU A 51 40.61 -34.55 31.10
N SER A 52 40.32 -35.30 30.05
CA SER A 52 41.10 -35.25 28.80
C SER A 52 40.88 -33.98 27.96
N ASN A 53 39.79 -33.26 28.19
CA ASN A 53 39.50 -32.04 27.45
C ASN A 53 40.11 -30.83 28.15
N HIS A 54 41.02 -30.14 27.48
CA HIS A 54 41.77 -29.00 28.04
C HIS A 54 40.89 -27.94 28.72
N TYR A 55 39.71 -27.61 28.16
CA TYR A 55 38.81 -26.58 28.74
C TYR A 55 37.88 -27.15 29.81
N MET A 56 37.33 -28.32 29.62
CA MET A 56 36.40 -28.95 30.57
C MET A 56 37.18 -29.51 31.78
N GLY A 57 38.36 -30.09 31.56
CA GLY A 57 39.26 -30.57 32.63
C GLY A 57 39.72 -29.44 33.52
N ALA A 58 40.21 -28.33 32.96
CA ALA A 58 40.59 -27.15 33.73
C ALA A 58 39.44 -26.58 34.57
N MET A 59 38.21 -26.58 34.06
CA MET A 59 37.02 -26.12 34.78
C MET A 59 36.59 -27.13 35.87
N TYR A 60 36.71 -28.42 35.60
CA TYR A 60 36.45 -29.48 36.56
C TYR A 60 37.43 -29.44 37.74
N GLU A 61 38.73 -29.34 37.47
CA GLU A 61 39.78 -29.19 38.48
C GLU A 61 39.60 -27.90 39.31
N TRP A 62 39.25 -26.77 38.66
CA TRP A 62 39.03 -25.50 39.33
C TRP A 62 37.85 -25.52 40.30
N LEU A 63 36.77 -26.25 39.95
CA LEU A 63 35.57 -26.36 40.78
C LEU A 63 35.71 -27.40 41.89
N GLY A 64 36.57 -28.42 41.75
CA GLY A 64 36.86 -29.44 42.77
C GLY A 64 35.64 -30.26 43.20
N LEU A 65 34.66 -30.44 42.31
CA LEU A 65 33.37 -31.09 42.55
C LEU A 65 33.39 -32.58 42.13
N SER A 66 32.44 -33.36 42.67
CA SER A 66 32.25 -34.71 42.13
C SER A 66 31.75 -34.68 40.68
N SER A 67 32.08 -35.68 39.88
CA SER A 67 31.72 -35.79 38.45
C SER A 67 30.23 -35.59 38.22
N GLU A 68 29.36 -36.16 39.05
CA GLU A 68 27.91 -36.06 38.95
C GLU A 68 27.40 -34.62 39.16
N VAL A 69 27.95 -33.90 40.17
CA VAL A 69 27.60 -32.53 40.47
C VAL A 69 28.09 -31.59 39.36
N PHE A 70 29.28 -31.82 38.83
CA PHE A 70 29.84 -31.05 37.73
C PHE A 70 28.96 -31.19 36.48
N VAL A 71 28.57 -32.41 36.09
CA VAL A 71 27.65 -32.65 34.95
C VAL A 71 26.32 -31.95 35.17
N ALA A 72 25.75 -32.03 36.37
CA ALA A 72 24.48 -31.34 36.67
C ALA A 72 24.60 -29.81 36.54
N ILE A 73 25.71 -29.22 36.99
CA ILE A 73 25.96 -27.77 36.85
C ILE A 73 26.12 -27.38 35.39
N VAL A 74 26.92 -28.11 34.61
CA VAL A 74 27.11 -27.84 33.18
C VAL A 74 25.75 -27.92 32.41
N CYS A 75 24.98 -28.97 32.63
CA CYS A 75 23.68 -29.13 32.03
C CYS A 75 22.71 -28.01 32.46
N GLY A 76 22.69 -27.64 33.73
CA GLY A 76 21.91 -26.51 34.25
C GLY A 76 22.29 -25.18 33.62
N ALA A 77 23.61 -24.90 33.53
CA ALA A 77 24.11 -23.69 32.88
C ALA A 77 23.70 -23.61 31.40
N VAL A 78 23.80 -24.71 30.66
CA VAL A 78 23.36 -24.78 29.26
C VAL A 78 21.88 -24.46 29.14
N VAL A 79 21.02 -25.01 29.99
CA VAL A 79 19.58 -24.71 30.00
C VAL A 79 19.33 -23.22 30.25
N VAL A 80 19.97 -22.64 31.27
CA VAL A 80 19.83 -21.21 31.60
C VAL A 80 20.25 -20.31 30.42
N VAL A 81 21.41 -20.60 29.81
CA VAL A 81 21.90 -19.84 28.64
C VAL A 81 20.96 -19.97 27.45
N LEU A 82 20.42 -21.15 27.18
CA LEU A 82 19.45 -21.37 26.10
C LEU A 82 18.14 -20.61 26.34
N VAL A 83 17.65 -20.58 27.57
CA VAL A 83 16.45 -19.80 27.93
C VAL A 83 16.72 -18.31 27.76
N ALA A 84 17.81 -17.80 28.31
CA ALA A 84 18.20 -16.38 28.21
C ALA A 84 18.38 -15.96 26.74
N LYS A 85 19.06 -16.78 25.93
CA LYS A 85 19.21 -16.59 24.47
C LYS A 85 17.86 -16.51 23.79
N ASN A 86 16.93 -17.42 24.09
CA ASN A 86 15.63 -17.43 23.42
C ASN A 86 14.79 -16.20 23.78
N VAL A 87 14.82 -15.77 25.05
CA VAL A 87 14.16 -14.52 25.50
C VAL A 87 14.74 -13.31 24.75
N LEU A 88 16.06 -13.20 24.69
CA LEU A 88 16.75 -12.10 24.01
C LEU A 88 16.46 -12.11 22.50
N ASN A 89 16.46 -13.28 21.86
CA ASN A 89 16.07 -13.42 20.46
C ASN A 89 14.64 -12.92 20.19
N GLN A 90 13.70 -13.18 21.11
CA GLN A 90 12.31 -12.68 20.95
C GLN A 90 12.24 -11.15 21.04
N ILE A 91 13.03 -10.54 21.93
CA ILE A 91 13.09 -9.08 22.05
C ILE A 91 13.65 -8.45 20.77
N LEU A 92 14.77 -8.98 20.27
CA LEU A 92 15.41 -8.50 19.03
C LEU A 92 14.50 -8.71 17.81
N TYR A 93 13.79 -9.84 17.74
CA TYR A 93 12.83 -10.12 16.68
C TYR A 93 11.62 -9.18 16.71
N ARG A 94 11.17 -8.76 17.91
CA ARG A 94 10.12 -7.73 18.03
C ARG A 94 10.56 -6.39 17.44
N ALA A 95 11.81 -5.99 17.69
CA ALA A 95 12.36 -4.75 17.13
C ALA A 95 12.42 -4.79 15.59
N GLU A 96 12.89 -5.90 15.02
CA GLU A 96 12.92 -6.13 13.57
C GLU A 96 11.51 -6.07 12.96
N ARG A 97 10.55 -6.78 13.56
CA ARG A 97 9.14 -6.78 13.12
C ARG A 97 8.52 -5.40 13.17
N SER A 98 8.73 -4.67 14.27
CA SER A 98 8.24 -3.30 14.44
C SER A 98 8.77 -2.37 13.35
N TYR A 99 10.03 -2.49 12.98
CA TYR A 99 10.61 -1.75 11.86
C TYR A 99 9.92 -2.09 10.54
N ILE A 100 9.74 -3.37 10.20
CA ILE A 100 9.11 -3.82 8.95
C ILE A 100 7.69 -3.26 8.84
N PHE A 101 6.88 -3.33 9.90
CA PHE A 101 5.53 -2.79 9.90
C PHE A 101 5.48 -1.24 9.93
N SER A 102 6.46 -0.58 10.56
CA SER A 102 6.56 0.88 10.46
C SER A 102 6.87 1.34 9.03
N LEU A 103 7.67 0.57 8.31
CA LEU A 103 7.97 0.83 6.91
C LEU A 103 6.74 0.53 6.01
N TYR A 104 5.96 -0.53 6.32
CA TYR A 104 4.67 -0.77 5.66
C TYR A 104 3.73 0.44 5.82
N LYS A 105 3.53 0.94 7.05
CA LYS A 105 2.71 2.13 7.31
C LYS A 105 3.18 3.34 6.49
N TYR A 106 4.49 3.56 6.44
CA TYR A 106 5.07 4.65 5.68
C TYR A 106 4.83 4.50 4.18
N LEU A 107 5.10 3.33 3.60
CA LEU A 107 4.96 3.07 2.17
C LEU A 107 3.50 3.13 1.72
N SER A 108 2.58 2.55 2.50
CA SER A 108 1.15 2.60 2.21
C SER A 108 0.63 4.03 2.19
N ARG A 109 0.98 4.83 3.22
CA ARG A 109 0.63 6.26 3.27
C ARG A 109 1.20 7.04 2.08
N ARG A 110 2.46 6.79 1.73
CA ARG A 110 3.14 7.47 0.61
C ARG A 110 2.52 7.11 -0.74
N LEU A 111 2.21 5.84 -0.96
CA LEU A 111 1.55 5.40 -2.19
C LEU A 111 0.15 6.03 -2.33
N TYR A 112 -0.61 6.08 -1.23
CA TYR A 112 -1.91 6.74 -1.18
C TYR A 112 -1.82 8.22 -1.58
N ILE A 113 -0.89 8.96 -0.98
CA ILE A 113 -0.65 10.38 -1.31
C ILE A 113 -0.18 10.54 -2.76
N SER A 114 0.78 9.71 -3.20
CA SER A 114 1.32 9.77 -4.57
C SER A 114 0.23 9.54 -5.63
N TYR A 115 -0.70 8.62 -5.40
CA TYR A 115 -1.83 8.41 -6.33
C TYR A 115 -2.78 9.61 -6.36
N TYR A 116 -3.06 10.20 -5.21
CA TYR A 116 -3.88 11.41 -5.13
C TYR A 116 -3.25 12.60 -5.87
N GLN A 117 -1.96 12.81 -5.71
CA GLN A 117 -1.21 13.91 -6.35
C GLN A 117 -1.06 13.78 -7.87
N ARG A 118 -1.27 12.58 -8.45
CA ARG A 118 -1.28 12.40 -9.92
C ARG A 118 -2.48 13.05 -10.61
N GLY A 119 -3.44 13.55 -9.84
CA GLY A 119 -4.57 14.34 -10.33
C GLY A 119 -5.69 13.53 -10.98
N LEU A 120 -6.74 14.27 -11.37
CA LEU A 120 -8.01 13.71 -11.86
C LEU A 120 -7.84 12.85 -13.11
N GLY A 121 -6.97 13.24 -14.04
CA GLY A 121 -6.72 12.49 -15.28
C GLY A 121 -6.19 11.09 -15.03
N PHE A 122 -5.26 10.94 -14.09
CA PHE A 122 -4.75 9.63 -13.66
C PHE A 122 -5.83 8.80 -12.97
N ILE A 123 -6.59 9.38 -12.04
CA ILE A 123 -7.63 8.68 -11.27
C ILE A 123 -8.74 8.16 -12.20
N LYS A 124 -9.20 8.99 -13.17
CA LYS A 124 -10.25 8.58 -14.13
C LYS A 124 -9.81 7.47 -15.07
N ARG A 125 -8.54 7.45 -15.50
CA ARG A 125 -7.98 6.38 -16.34
C ARG A 125 -7.64 5.11 -15.56
N SER A 126 -7.39 5.25 -14.26
CA SER A 126 -7.02 4.14 -13.41
C SER A 126 -8.26 3.41 -12.88
N ASN A 127 -8.16 2.08 -12.75
CA ASN A 127 -9.20 1.32 -12.08
C ASN A 127 -9.05 1.47 -10.56
N SER A 128 -10.08 1.96 -9.88
CA SER A 128 -10.09 2.18 -8.42
C SER A 128 -9.76 0.92 -7.62
N ALA A 129 -10.20 -0.26 -8.08
CA ALA A 129 -9.86 -1.54 -7.44
C ALA A 129 -8.36 -1.84 -7.50
N HIS A 130 -7.65 -1.39 -8.55
CA HIS A 130 -6.18 -1.51 -8.62
C HIS A 130 -5.49 -0.59 -7.63
N LEU A 131 -5.89 0.68 -7.59
CA LEU A 131 -5.32 1.66 -6.67
C LEU A 131 -5.50 1.22 -5.21
N THR A 132 -6.72 0.79 -4.86
CA THR A 132 -7.03 0.27 -3.52
C THR A 132 -6.19 -0.96 -3.17
N ARG A 133 -6.05 -1.92 -4.11
CA ARG A 133 -5.22 -3.11 -3.91
C ARG A 133 -3.75 -2.75 -3.72
N ASP A 134 -3.24 -1.83 -4.52
CA ASP A 134 -1.82 -1.46 -4.48
C ASP A 134 -1.48 -0.78 -3.14
N VAL A 135 -2.34 0.09 -2.64
CA VAL A 135 -2.17 0.73 -1.33
C VAL A 135 -2.26 -0.28 -0.18
N ASN A 136 -3.24 -1.20 -0.20
CA ASN A 136 -3.53 -2.09 0.92
C ASN A 136 -2.75 -3.41 0.86
N ALA A 137 -2.74 -4.09 -0.30
CA ALA A 137 -2.20 -5.43 -0.41
C ALA A 137 -0.76 -5.46 -0.95
N VAL A 138 -0.44 -4.68 -1.99
CA VAL A 138 0.89 -4.74 -2.62
C VAL A 138 1.97 -4.21 -1.68
N THR A 139 1.70 -3.13 -0.95
CA THR A 139 2.62 -2.60 0.07
C THR A 139 2.86 -3.60 1.22
N LEU A 140 1.82 -4.31 1.67
CA LEU A 140 1.95 -5.37 2.67
C LEU A 140 2.76 -6.56 2.12
N MET A 141 2.46 -7.01 0.90
CA MET A 141 3.20 -8.09 0.24
C MET A 141 4.66 -7.72 -0.02
N PHE A 142 4.96 -6.48 -0.35
CA PHE A 142 6.35 -6.01 -0.46
C PHE A 142 7.10 -6.11 0.87
N THR A 143 6.49 -5.65 1.96
CA THR A 143 7.15 -5.66 3.27
C THR A 143 7.32 -7.07 3.84
N THR A 144 6.29 -7.92 3.71
CA THR A 144 6.29 -9.29 4.24
C THR A 144 6.90 -10.31 3.29
N GLY A 145 6.77 -10.11 1.97
CA GLY A 145 7.23 -11.04 0.94
C GLY A 145 8.59 -10.66 0.30
N VAL A 146 9.09 -9.44 0.54
CA VAL A 146 10.41 -9.00 0.02
C VAL A 146 11.32 -8.54 1.14
N LEU A 147 10.93 -7.53 1.93
CA LEU A 147 11.82 -6.96 2.95
C LEU A 147 12.10 -7.92 4.11
N LYS A 148 11.07 -8.56 4.66
CA LYS A 148 11.24 -9.54 5.74
C LYS A 148 12.12 -10.72 5.32
N PRO A 149 11.91 -11.37 4.15
CA PRO A 149 12.81 -12.43 3.69
C PRO A 149 14.24 -11.95 3.42
N ILE A 150 14.47 -10.71 3.00
CA ILE A 150 15.83 -10.14 2.88
C ILE A 150 16.52 -10.07 4.24
N ALA A 151 15.83 -9.57 5.27
CA ALA A 151 16.36 -9.54 6.63
C ALA A 151 16.66 -10.95 7.14
N GLN A 152 15.77 -11.92 6.85
CA GLN A 152 15.97 -13.32 7.18
C GLN A 152 17.21 -13.89 6.49
N ILE A 153 17.37 -13.70 5.17
CA ILE A 153 18.57 -14.14 4.43
C ILE A 153 19.83 -13.53 5.05
N ALA A 154 19.81 -12.24 5.38
CA ALA A 154 20.96 -11.57 5.98
C ALA A 154 21.37 -12.24 7.30
N GLY A 155 20.40 -12.55 8.18
CA GLY A 155 20.64 -13.23 9.45
C GLY A 155 21.16 -14.67 9.28
N GLU A 156 20.56 -15.43 8.38
CA GLU A 156 20.96 -16.82 8.11
C GLU A 156 22.35 -16.90 7.45
N VAL A 157 22.64 -15.96 6.51
CA VAL A 157 23.98 -15.88 5.89
C VAL A 157 25.05 -15.50 6.91
N MET A 158 24.77 -14.56 7.82
CA MET A 158 25.69 -14.22 8.91
C MET A 158 25.96 -15.42 9.81
N LEU A 159 24.91 -16.15 10.21
CA LEU A 159 25.05 -17.36 11.01
C LEU A 159 25.86 -18.42 10.25
N LEU A 160 25.60 -18.64 8.96
CA LEU A 160 26.35 -19.57 8.12
C LEU A 160 27.83 -19.22 8.05
N VAL A 161 28.15 -17.93 7.86
CA VAL A 161 29.55 -17.47 7.79
C VAL A 161 30.26 -17.68 9.13
N ILE A 162 29.65 -17.31 10.26
CA ILE A 162 30.23 -17.50 11.61
C ILE A 162 30.47 -19.01 11.84
N PHE A 163 29.50 -19.84 11.48
CA PHE A 163 29.59 -21.30 11.65
C PHE A 163 30.70 -21.89 10.77
N LEU A 164 30.77 -21.54 9.49
CA LEU A 164 31.82 -22.04 8.58
C LEU A 164 33.20 -21.57 9.00
N LEU A 165 33.35 -20.34 9.50
CA LEU A 165 34.60 -19.84 10.04
C LEU A 165 35.04 -20.62 11.28
N SER A 166 34.11 -20.90 12.21
CA SER A 166 34.41 -21.70 13.39
C SER A 166 34.81 -23.13 13.03
N LEU A 167 34.13 -23.72 12.01
CA LEU A 167 34.45 -25.06 11.53
C LEU A 167 35.83 -25.08 10.80
N LEU A 168 36.16 -24.04 10.05
CA LEU A 168 37.45 -23.89 9.37
C LEU A 168 38.61 -23.81 10.37
N LEU A 169 38.41 -23.09 11.48
CA LEU A 169 39.41 -22.97 12.56
C LEU A 169 39.59 -24.29 13.32
N TYR A 170 38.54 -25.11 13.44
CA TYR A 170 38.59 -26.40 14.11
C TYR A 170 39.15 -27.50 13.21
N SER A 171 38.58 -27.65 12.01
CA SER A 171 38.99 -28.65 11.00
C SER A 171 38.72 -28.13 9.58
N PRO A 172 39.75 -27.73 8.81
CA PRO A 172 39.61 -27.27 7.44
C PRO A 172 38.93 -28.32 6.53
N TYR A 173 39.18 -29.59 6.76
CA TYR A 173 38.59 -30.70 5.95
C TYR A 173 37.07 -30.77 6.09
N LEU A 174 36.54 -30.65 7.32
CA LEU A 174 35.10 -30.67 7.57
C LEU A 174 34.40 -29.46 6.92
N ALA A 175 35.04 -28.29 6.98
CA ALA A 175 34.54 -27.09 6.33
C ALA A 175 34.49 -27.25 4.81
N LEU A 176 35.52 -27.81 4.18
CA LEU A 176 35.57 -28.08 2.74
C LEU A 176 34.50 -29.08 2.32
N ILE A 177 34.30 -30.16 3.08
CA ILE A 177 33.24 -31.18 2.80
C ILE A 177 31.87 -30.51 2.85
N ALA A 178 31.58 -29.70 3.88
CA ALA A 178 30.32 -29.00 4.00
C ALA A 178 30.07 -28.06 2.81
N ILE A 179 31.06 -27.26 2.41
CA ILE A 179 30.99 -26.37 1.26
C ILE A 179 30.76 -27.16 -0.04
N ALA A 180 31.51 -28.25 -0.23
CA ALA A 180 31.41 -29.09 -1.44
C ALA A 180 30.04 -29.77 -1.59
N ILE A 181 29.36 -30.11 -0.49
CA ILE A 181 28.03 -30.72 -0.51
C ILE A 181 26.93 -29.68 -0.72
N PHE A 182 26.93 -28.60 0.07
CA PHE A 182 25.81 -27.66 0.07
C PHE A 182 25.84 -26.65 -1.08
N THR A 183 27.03 -26.25 -1.58
CA THR A 183 27.13 -25.23 -2.64
C THR A 183 26.51 -25.68 -3.97
N PRO A 184 26.78 -26.89 -4.52
CA PRO A 184 26.15 -27.35 -5.74
C PRO A 184 24.62 -27.42 -5.63
N ILE A 185 24.10 -27.86 -4.48
CA ILE A 185 22.66 -27.97 -4.20
C ILE A 185 22.00 -26.58 -4.30
N VAL A 186 22.57 -25.57 -3.65
CA VAL A 186 22.07 -24.20 -3.69
C VAL A 186 22.12 -23.63 -5.10
N LEU A 187 23.23 -23.83 -5.84
CA LEU A 187 23.40 -23.34 -7.21
C LEU A 187 22.41 -24.01 -8.16
N LEU A 188 22.23 -25.32 -8.06
CA LEU A 188 21.28 -26.08 -8.88
C LEU A 188 19.85 -25.60 -8.65
N PHE A 189 19.43 -25.47 -7.41
CA PHE A 189 18.11 -24.93 -7.07
C PHE A 189 17.94 -23.51 -7.62
N TYR A 190 18.92 -22.64 -7.42
CA TYR A 190 18.87 -21.26 -7.89
C TYR A 190 18.68 -21.19 -9.42
N SER A 191 19.46 -21.97 -10.19
CA SER A 191 19.42 -21.95 -11.66
C SER A 191 18.09 -22.49 -12.19
N THR A 192 17.57 -23.58 -11.60
CA THR A 192 16.38 -24.28 -12.09
C THR A 192 15.09 -23.53 -11.77
N VAL A 193 14.99 -22.95 -10.56
CA VAL A 193 13.70 -22.47 -10.04
C VAL A 193 13.47 -20.98 -10.26
N ARG A 194 14.53 -20.23 -10.53
CA ARG A 194 14.50 -18.75 -10.63
C ARG A 194 13.46 -18.20 -11.62
N ARG A 195 13.38 -18.79 -12.82
CA ARG A 195 12.47 -18.33 -13.88
C ARG A 195 11.05 -18.69 -13.56
N THR A 196 10.80 -19.92 -13.18
CA THR A 196 9.47 -20.44 -12.85
C THR A 196 8.79 -19.68 -11.72
N LEU A 197 9.51 -19.40 -10.62
CA LEU A 197 8.94 -18.62 -9.49
C LEU A 197 8.53 -17.21 -9.89
N ARG A 198 9.29 -16.57 -10.76
CA ARG A 198 8.94 -15.23 -11.27
C ARG A 198 7.69 -15.27 -12.15
N GLU A 199 7.59 -16.27 -13.03
CA GLU A 199 6.44 -16.44 -13.94
C GLU A 199 5.17 -16.73 -13.13
N VAL A 200 5.24 -17.65 -12.18
CA VAL A 200 4.13 -18.00 -11.28
C VAL A 200 3.66 -16.78 -10.47
N GLY A 201 4.59 -16.02 -9.89
CA GLY A 201 4.24 -14.83 -9.13
C GLY A 201 3.60 -13.71 -9.97
N ASN A 202 4.13 -13.46 -11.17
CA ASN A 202 3.54 -12.48 -12.09
C ASN A 202 2.14 -12.90 -12.54
N ARG A 203 1.95 -14.20 -12.87
CA ARG A 203 0.66 -14.72 -13.29
C ARG A 203 -0.36 -14.70 -12.17
N GLU A 204 0.02 -15.10 -10.95
CA GLU A 204 -0.90 -14.98 -9.80
C GLU A 204 -1.35 -13.54 -9.58
N ASN A 205 -0.43 -12.57 -9.67
CA ASN A 205 -0.77 -11.17 -9.54
C ASN A 205 -1.80 -10.72 -10.59
N GLU A 206 -1.66 -11.15 -11.85
CA GLU A 206 -2.59 -10.84 -12.94
C GLU A 206 -3.97 -11.48 -12.68
N VAL A 207 -4.01 -12.76 -12.35
CA VAL A 207 -5.26 -13.48 -12.07
C VAL A 207 -5.98 -12.91 -10.87
N GLN A 208 -5.27 -12.52 -9.81
CA GLN A 208 -5.83 -11.80 -8.66
C GLN A 208 -6.48 -10.46 -9.06
N ARG A 209 -5.87 -9.74 -10.01
CA ARG A 209 -6.45 -8.48 -10.53
C ARG A 209 -7.76 -8.74 -11.25
N ILE A 210 -7.80 -9.77 -12.10
CA ILE A 210 -9.01 -10.15 -12.86
C ILE A 210 -10.10 -10.59 -11.88
N LYS A 211 -9.80 -11.47 -10.94
CA LYS A 211 -10.74 -11.92 -9.90
C LYS A 211 -11.37 -10.74 -9.14
N ASN A 212 -10.54 -9.82 -8.65
CA ASN A 212 -11.03 -8.66 -7.90
C ASN A 212 -11.93 -7.75 -8.76
N ARG A 213 -11.64 -7.64 -10.06
CA ARG A 213 -12.49 -6.93 -11.01
C ARG A 213 -13.84 -7.61 -11.13
N ILE A 214 -13.90 -8.93 -11.34
CA ILE A 214 -15.15 -9.69 -11.46
C ILE A 214 -16.03 -9.46 -10.23
N VAL A 215 -15.46 -9.54 -9.02
CA VAL A 215 -16.19 -9.31 -7.76
C VAL A 215 -16.75 -7.88 -7.70
N ALA A 216 -15.93 -6.88 -8.03
CA ALA A 216 -16.37 -5.48 -8.03
C ALA A 216 -17.46 -5.21 -9.07
N GLU A 217 -17.36 -5.76 -10.28
CA GLU A 217 -18.37 -5.64 -11.34
C GLU A 217 -19.68 -6.32 -10.94
N THR A 218 -19.62 -7.52 -10.36
CA THR A 218 -20.80 -8.25 -9.91
C THR A 218 -21.60 -7.49 -8.86
N TYR A 219 -20.92 -6.91 -7.86
CA TYR A 219 -21.63 -6.18 -6.79
C TYR A 219 -22.07 -4.78 -7.20
N ARG A 220 -21.28 -4.07 -8.02
CA ARG A 220 -21.68 -2.75 -8.53
C ARG A 220 -22.84 -2.84 -9.53
N GLY A 221 -22.83 -3.86 -10.37
CA GLY A 221 -23.88 -4.14 -11.36
C GLY A 221 -24.93 -5.14 -10.86
N TYR A 222 -25.19 -5.24 -9.53
CA TYR A 222 -26.06 -6.28 -8.95
C TYR A 222 -27.42 -6.37 -9.65
N ALA A 223 -28.07 -5.24 -9.92
CA ALA A 223 -29.39 -5.20 -10.57
C ALA A 223 -29.32 -5.79 -11.98
N ASP A 224 -28.34 -5.37 -12.78
CA ASP A 224 -28.16 -5.84 -14.16
C ASP A 224 -27.78 -7.33 -14.19
N VAL A 225 -26.90 -7.75 -13.30
CA VAL A 225 -26.50 -9.16 -13.16
C VAL A 225 -27.70 -10.02 -12.73
N LYS A 226 -28.53 -9.52 -11.82
CA LYS A 226 -29.71 -10.24 -11.32
C LYS A 226 -30.82 -10.33 -12.38
N ILE A 227 -31.17 -9.20 -12.99
CA ILE A 227 -32.24 -9.13 -14.01
C ILE A 227 -31.79 -9.83 -15.29
N GLY A 228 -30.55 -9.64 -15.72
CA GLY A 228 -29.98 -10.29 -16.89
C GLY A 228 -29.66 -11.78 -16.72
N GLY A 229 -29.85 -12.34 -15.51
CA GLY A 229 -29.53 -13.75 -15.22
C GLY A 229 -28.05 -14.09 -15.40
N ALA A 230 -27.13 -13.09 -15.30
CA ALA A 230 -25.72 -13.24 -15.64
C ALA A 230 -24.86 -13.87 -14.50
N MET A 231 -25.45 -14.10 -13.32
CA MET A 231 -24.71 -14.66 -12.17
C MET A 231 -24.01 -16.00 -12.44
N PRO A 232 -24.61 -16.98 -13.16
CA PRO A 232 -23.91 -18.23 -13.48
C PRO A 232 -22.63 -18.00 -14.29
N GLN A 233 -22.64 -17.06 -15.25
CA GLN A 233 -21.49 -16.71 -16.06
C GLN A 233 -20.42 -16.00 -15.23
N MET A 234 -20.83 -15.07 -14.35
CA MET A 234 -19.88 -14.40 -13.42
C MET A 234 -19.24 -15.39 -12.45
N LEU A 235 -20.02 -16.34 -11.92
CA LEU A 235 -19.52 -17.40 -11.05
C LEU A 235 -18.53 -18.30 -11.78
N GLN A 236 -18.84 -18.75 -12.99
CA GLN A 236 -17.93 -19.56 -13.81
C GLN A 236 -16.60 -18.83 -14.05
N ARG A 237 -16.62 -17.54 -14.36
CA ARG A 237 -15.40 -16.74 -14.51
C ARG A 237 -14.62 -16.63 -13.21
N PHE A 238 -15.31 -16.40 -12.09
CA PHE A 238 -14.71 -16.34 -10.76
C PHE A 238 -14.05 -17.68 -10.41
N ASP A 239 -14.75 -18.80 -10.59
CA ASP A 239 -14.24 -20.15 -10.28
C ASP A 239 -13.03 -20.52 -11.14
N SER A 240 -13.03 -20.13 -12.43
CA SER A 240 -11.86 -20.36 -13.30
C SER A 240 -10.63 -19.60 -12.79
N MET A 241 -10.78 -18.34 -12.34
CA MET A 241 -9.70 -17.56 -11.75
C MET A 241 -9.25 -18.14 -10.41
N MET A 242 -10.18 -18.60 -9.58
CA MET A 242 -9.86 -19.25 -8.30
C MET A 242 -9.11 -20.56 -8.49
N THR A 243 -9.52 -21.38 -9.45
CA THR A 243 -8.82 -22.63 -9.78
C THR A 243 -7.38 -22.35 -10.21
N GLU A 244 -7.18 -21.38 -11.10
CA GLU A 244 -5.84 -20.98 -11.54
C GLU A 244 -4.98 -20.45 -10.38
N ILE A 245 -5.56 -19.65 -9.47
CA ILE A 245 -4.85 -19.18 -8.26
C ILE A 245 -4.41 -20.37 -7.38
N VAL A 246 -5.30 -21.34 -7.17
CA VAL A 246 -4.99 -22.54 -6.38
C VAL A 246 -3.85 -23.34 -7.01
N GLU A 247 -3.89 -23.55 -8.33
CA GLU A 247 -2.82 -24.24 -9.06
C GLU A 247 -1.47 -23.52 -8.95
N LEU A 248 -1.47 -22.19 -9.15
CA LEU A 248 -0.26 -21.37 -9.03
C LEU A 248 0.32 -21.40 -7.61
N ARG A 249 -0.53 -21.35 -6.58
CA ARG A 249 -0.11 -21.45 -5.18
C ARG A 249 0.41 -22.83 -4.82
N ASN A 250 -0.24 -23.89 -5.28
CA ASN A 250 0.23 -25.25 -5.11
C ASN A 250 1.60 -25.44 -5.78
N ARG A 251 1.77 -24.92 -7.00
CA ARG A 251 3.05 -24.94 -7.70
C ARG A 251 4.14 -24.17 -6.94
N HIS A 252 3.82 -22.99 -6.41
CA HIS A 252 4.75 -22.23 -5.56
C HIS A 252 5.11 -22.99 -4.28
N ALA A 253 4.12 -23.58 -3.59
CA ALA A 253 4.34 -24.36 -2.38
C ALA A 253 5.23 -25.59 -2.65
N SER A 254 4.95 -26.36 -3.72
CA SER A 254 5.76 -27.52 -4.12
C SER A 254 7.22 -27.14 -4.40
N ILE A 255 7.43 -26.06 -5.15
CA ILE A 255 8.77 -25.54 -5.44
C ILE A 255 9.49 -25.10 -4.15
N SER A 256 8.77 -24.51 -3.21
CA SER A 256 9.33 -24.05 -1.93
C SER A 256 9.69 -25.20 -0.98
N MET A 257 9.19 -26.40 -1.20
CA MET A 257 9.56 -27.62 -0.46
C MET A 257 10.78 -28.35 -1.05
N LEU A 258 11.09 -28.16 -2.33
CA LEU A 258 12.23 -28.82 -3.00
C LEU A 258 13.58 -28.64 -2.26
N PRO A 259 13.92 -27.46 -1.68
CA PRO A 259 15.15 -27.29 -0.93
C PRO A 259 15.34 -28.33 0.17
N GLN A 260 14.28 -28.66 0.90
CA GLN A 260 14.35 -29.64 1.98
C GLN A 260 14.78 -31.02 1.46
N ALA A 261 14.16 -31.51 0.39
CA ALA A 261 14.48 -32.80 -0.20
C ALA A 261 15.94 -32.85 -0.70
N PHE A 262 16.40 -31.80 -1.41
CA PHE A 262 17.78 -31.75 -1.89
C PHE A 262 18.81 -31.75 -0.75
N ILE A 263 18.50 -31.04 0.33
CA ILE A 263 19.40 -30.93 1.48
C ILE A 263 19.43 -32.24 2.26
N GLU A 264 18.30 -32.94 2.44
CA GLU A 264 18.24 -34.26 3.07
C GLU A 264 19.05 -35.31 2.29
N ILE A 265 18.93 -35.30 0.95
CA ILE A 265 19.74 -36.15 0.08
C ILE A 265 21.24 -35.83 0.23
N GLY A 266 21.59 -34.53 0.22
CA GLY A 266 22.98 -34.08 0.40
C GLY A 266 23.57 -34.51 1.75
N LEU A 267 22.77 -34.45 2.82
CA LEU A 267 23.18 -34.93 4.15
C LEU A 267 23.49 -36.41 4.12
N VAL A 268 22.59 -37.24 3.56
CA VAL A 268 22.79 -38.69 3.48
C VAL A 268 24.03 -39.03 2.66
N ILE A 269 24.25 -38.33 1.53
CA ILE A 269 25.47 -38.51 0.73
C ILE A 269 26.72 -38.16 1.55
N GLY A 270 26.69 -37.06 2.30
CA GLY A 270 27.79 -36.66 3.17
C GLY A 270 28.09 -37.68 4.27
N LEU A 271 27.04 -38.19 4.92
CA LEU A 271 27.19 -39.26 5.95
C LEU A 271 27.77 -40.56 5.37
N VAL A 272 27.28 -41.00 4.20
CA VAL A 272 27.81 -42.18 3.52
C VAL A 272 29.28 -42.00 3.12
N ALA A 273 29.62 -40.84 2.56
CA ALA A 273 31.00 -40.52 2.18
C ALA A 273 31.94 -40.56 3.39
N MET A 274 31.53 -39.99 4.52
CA MET A 274 32.31 -40.05 5.75
C MET A 274 32.39 -41.45 6.36
N ALA A 275 31.32 -42.22 6.31
CA ALA A 275 31.33 -43.63 6.79
C ALA A 275 32.26 -44.50 5.95
N MET A 276 32.31 -44.28 4.64
CA MET A 276 33.25 -45.02 3.75
C MET A 276 34.72 -44.63 3.97
N TRP A 277 34.97 -43.35 4.35
CA TRP A 277 36.33 -42.87 4.66
C TRP A 277 36.78 -43.26 6.06
N GLY A 278 35.83 -43.30 7.03
CA GLY A 278 36.11 -43.46 8.46
C GLY A 278 36.24 -44.91 8.93
N ASN A 279 36.41 -45.90 8.05
CA ASN A 279 36.46 -47.32 8.43
C ASN A 279 37.79 -47.73 9.10
N SER A 280 38.58 -46.79 9.61
CA SER A 280 39.90 -47.02 10.18
C SER A 280 39.94 -47.17 11.71
N GLY A 281 38.80 -47.26 12.42
CA GLY A 281 38.77 -47.54 13.87
C GLY A 281 39.37 -46.45 14.80
N ASP A 282 39.78 -45.31 14.26
CA ASP A 282 40.39 -44.20 14.96
C ASP A 282 39.33 -43.41 15.76
N ALA A 283 39.57 -43.18 17.04
CA ALA A 283 38.69 -42.40 17.92
C ALA A 283 38.50 -40.95 17.41
N ASP A 284 39.51 -40.38 16.76
CA ASP A 284 39.45 -39.03 16.15
C ASP A 284 38.45 -39.00 14.99
N VAL A 285 38.32 -40.05 14.21
CA VAL A 285 37.36 -40.18 13.10
C VAL A 285 35.91 -40.26 13.62
N GLN A 286 35.69 -40.99 14.72
CA GLN A 286 34.36 -41.03 15.36
C GLN A 286 33.93 -39.69 15.92
N LEU A 287 34.84 -38.92 16.51
CA LEU A 287 34.59 -37.55 16.97
C LEU A 287 34.28 -36.63 15.81
N MET A 288 35.06 -36.68 14.72
CA MET A 288 34.82 -35.94 13.49
C MET A 288 33.44 -36.25 12.87
N PHE A 289 33.04 -37.52 12.87
CA PHE A 289 31.70 -37.93 12.40
C PHE A 289 30.59 -37.33 13.27
N GLY A 290 30.72 -37.37 14.59
CA GLY A 290 29.79 -36.75 15.53
C GLY A 290 29.64 -35.22 15.30
N ILE A 291 30.76 -34.53 15.14
CA ILE A 291 30.78 -33.10 14.84
C ILE A 291 30.11 -32.80 13.51
N PHE A 292 30.39 -33.60 12.46
CA PHE A 292 29.74 -33.44 11.16
C PHE A 292 28.22 -33.61 11.23
N VAL A 293 27.74 -34.64 11.96
CA VAL A 293 26.29 -34.86 12.15
C VAL A 293 25.64 -33.63 12.82
N VAL A 294 26.24 -33.15 13.89
CA VAL A 294 25.73 -31.94 14.59
C VAL A 294 25.77 -30.73 13.68
N ALA A 295 26.86 -30.52 12.97
CA ALA A 295 27.03 -29.46 12.00
C ALA A 295 25.94 -29.54 10.92
N ALA A 296 25.75 -30.69 10.34
CA ALA A 296 24.78 -30.91 9.28
C ALA A 296 23.33 -30.68 9.74
N VAL A 297 22.93 -31.24 10.90
CA VAL A 297 21.60 -31.04 11.49
C VAL A 297 21.33 -29.55 11.76
N ARG A 298 22.37 -28.75 12.06
CA ARG A 298 22.24 -27.30 12.30
C ARG A 298 22.29 -26.45 11.04
N LEU A 299 23.06 -26.85 10.03
CA LEU A 299 23.13 -26.15 8.74
C LEU A 299 21.89 -26.37 7.88
N LEU A 300 21.26 -27.53 7.99
CA LEU A 300 20.02 -27.88 7.28
C LEU A 300 18.94 -26.78 7.35
N PRO A 301 18.50 -26.33 8.56
CA PRO A 301 17.50 -25.26 8.66
C PRO A 301 17.97 -23.92 8.07
N VAL A 302 19.25 -23.59 8.24
CA VAL A 302 19.83 -22.33 7.76
C VAL A 302 19.75 -22.25 6.23
N VAL A 303 20.24 -23.29 5.53
CA VAL A 303 20.21 -23.37 4.07
C VAL A 303 18.78 -23.40 3.54
N ARG A 304 17.90 -24.21 4.16
CA ARG A 304 16.47 -24.26 3.84
C ARG A 304 15.82 -22.87 3.97
N ASN A 305 16.07 -22.17 5.06
CA ASN A 305 15.51 -20.86 5.32
C ASN A 305 15.99 -19.82 4.29
N ILE A 306 17.27 -19.84 3.91
CA ILE A 306 17.81 -18.98 2.85
C ILE A 306 17.09 -19.26 1.52
N MET A 307 16.97 -20.53 1.12
CA MET A 307 16.35 -20.92 -0.14
C MET A 307 14.85 -20.59 -0.17
N SER A 308 14.12 -20.85 0.92
CA SER A 308 12.71 -20.50 1.08
C SER A 308 12.48 -18.98 1.05
N ALA A 309 13.27 -18.22 1.78
CA ALA A 309 13.20 -16.77 1.79
C ALA A 309 13.49 -16.18 0.40
N TRP A 310 14.46 -16.73 -0.31
CA TRP A 310 14.76 -16.34 -1.68
C TRP A 310 13.62 -16.68 -2.65
N SER A 311 12.99 -17.87 -2.52
CA SER A 311 11.79 -18.25 -3.26
C SER A 311 10.66 -17.24 -3.07
N THR A 312 10.40 -16.86 -1.82
CA THR A 312 9.38 -15.87 -1.46
C THR A 312 9.66 -14.49 -2.10
N ILE A 313 10.92 -14.04 -2.11
CA ILE A 313 11.32 -12.79 -2.78
C ILE A 313 11.05 -12.85 -4.28
N ARG A 314 11.37 -13.97 -4.92
CA ARG A 314 11.18 -14.14 -6.37
C ARG A 314 9.72 -14.17 -6.76
N PHE A 315 8.90 -14.84 -5.99
CA PHE A 315 7.46 -14.89 -6.17
C PHE A 315 6.81 -13.51 -6.04
N ASN A 316 7.20 -12.72 -5.03
CA ASN A 316 6.66 -11.38 -4.78
C ASN A 316 7.40 -10.25 -5.53
N ARG A 317 8.25 -10.56 -6.51
CA ARG A 317 9.09 -9.56 -7.18
C ARG A 317 8.29 -8.44 -7.86
N TYR A 318 7.11 -8.74 -8.37
CA TYR A 318 6.23 -7.77 -9.02
C TYR A 318 5.90 -6.56 -8.11
N THR A 319 5.88 -6.76 -6.79
CA THR A 319 5.60 -5.68 -5.84
C THR A 319 6.65 -4.58 -5.85
N ILE A 320 7.90 -4.92 -6.21
CA ILE A 320 8.99 -3.95 -6.35
C ILE A 320 8.70 -2.99 -7.50
N ASP A 321 8.15 -3.51 -8.60
CA ASP A 321 7.84 -2.70 -9.78
C ASP A 321 6.72 -1.71 -9.52
N THR A 322 5.71 -2.08 -8.72
CA THR A 322 4.64 -1.17 -8.29
C THR A 322 5.17 -0.05 -7.36
N ILE A 323 6.07 -0.40 -6.44
CA ILE A 323 6.51 0.54 -5.39
C ILE A 323 7.65 1.45 -5.86
N LYS A 324 8.48 1.01 -6.84
CA LYS A 324 9.60 1.84 -7.34
C LYS A 324 9.15 3.15 -8.01
N ASP A 325 7.92 3.17 -8.54
CA ASP A 325 7.35 4.32 -9.25
C ASP A 325 6.70 5.35 -8.30
N ILE A 326 6.82 5.13 -6.98
CA ILE A 326 6.44 6.12 -5.98
C ILE A 326 7.44 7.27 -6.06
N ASN A 327 6.95 8.46 -6.40
CA ASN A 327 7.77 9.65 -6.32
C ASN A 327 8.01 10.03 -4.86
N TYR A 328 9.25 9.87 -4.37
CA TYR A 328 9.60 10.12 -2.97
C TYR A 328 9.88 11.60 -2.68
N ASP A 329 10.18 12.38 -3.72
CA ASP A 329 10.62 13.76 -3.56
C ASP A 329 9.42 14.73 -3.48
N ASP A 330 8.28 14.42 -4.12
CA ASP A 330 7.11 15.30 -4.21
C ASP A 330 6.02 15.08 -3.15
N ALA A 331 6.10 14.03 -2.34
CA ALA A 331 5.11 13.86 -1.29
C ALA A 331 5.41 14.82 -0.13
N GLY A 332 5.31 16.10 -0.40
CA GLY A 332 5.14 17.13 0.60
C GLY A 332 4.05 16.73 1.59
N VAL A 333 4.13 17.19 2.79
CA VAL A 333 3.01 17.17 3.72
C VAL A 333 1.85 17.78 2.95
N LEU A 334 0.72 17.07 2.84
CA LEU A 334 -0.54 17.71 2.45
C LEU A 334 -0.85 18.71 3.57
N ASN A 335 -0.22 19.87 3.50
CA ASN A 335 -0.60 20.99 4.32
C ASN A 335 -1.84 21.56 3.63
N SER A 336 -3.00 21.21 4.13
CA SER A 336 -4.19 21.95 3.77
C SER A 336 -3.93 23.41 4.17
N THR A 337 -3.69 24.26 3.21
CA THR A 337 -3.64 25.68 3.50
C THR A 337 -5.05 26.16 3.75
N SER A 338 -5.25 26.88 4.84
CA SER A 338 -6.50 27.63 5.07
C SER A 338 -6.54 28.94 4.27
N GLU A 339 -5.44 29.31 3.61
CA GLU A 339 -5.37 30.50 2.78
C GLU A 339 -6.25 30.35 1.55
N ARG A 340 -6.87 31.45 1.16
CA ARG A 340 -7.74 31.56 0.00
C ARG A 340 -7.13 32.51 -1.01
N LEU A 341 -7.33 32.20 -2.29
CA LEU A 341 -7.12 33.15 -3.39
C LEU A 341 -8.50 33.73 -3.74
N ASP A 342 -8.87 34.83 -3.06
CA ASP A 342 -10.15 35.49 -3.25
C ASP A 342 -10.25 36.04 -4.66
N MET A 343 -11.44 35.99 -5.23
CA MET A 343 -11.75 36.59 -6.52
C MET A 343 -12.49 37.91 -6.31
N ARG A 344 -11.84 39.03 -6.65
CA ARG A 344 -12.40 40.38 -6.49
C ARG A 344 -12.70 41.09 -7.79
N ARG A 345 -12.11 40.67 -8.91
CA ARG A 345 -12.25 41.30 -10.23
C ARG A 345 -12.74 40.35 -11.30
N SER A 346 -11.94 39.35 -11.67
CA SER A 346 -12.28 38.44 -12.78
C SER A 346 -11.54 37.15 -12.77
N ILE A 347 -12.14 36.13 -13.40
CA ILE A 347 -11.48 34.93 -13.91
C ILE A 347 -11.24 35.11 -15.39
N GLU A 348 -10.01 34.92 -15.87
CA GLU A 348 -9.68 35.05 -17.29
C GLU A 348 -9.03 33.75 -17.80
N LEU A 349 -9.62 33.19 -18.84
CA LEU A 349 -9.02 32.12 -19.64
C LEU A 349 -8.41 32.81 -20.87
N CYS A 350 -7.08 32.68 -21.05
CA CYS A 350 -6.34 33.31 -22.14
C CYS A 350 -5.82 32.24 -23.08
N ASP A 351 -6.42 32.13 -24.27
CA ASP A 351 -6.06 31.19 -25.35
C ASP A 351 -5.86 29.74 -24.88
N VAL A 352 -6.77 29.29 -24.01
CA VAL A 352 -6.73 27.98 -23.38
C VAL A 352 -7.01 26.90 -24.41
N SER A 353 -6.06 25.98 -24.56
CA SER A 353 -6.26 24.71 -25.29
C SER A 353 -6.04 23.54 -24.35
N PHE A 354 -6.81 22.49 -24.56
CA PHE A 354 -6.69 21.26 -23.77
C PHE A 354 -6.84 20.00 -24.64
N LYS A 355 -5.96 19.05 -24.37
CA LYS A 355 -5.94 17.74 -25.00
C LYS A 355 -5.69 16.66 -23.94
N PHE A 356 -6.42 15.55 -24.02
CA PHE A 356 -6.09 14.38 -23.19
C PHE A 356 -4.82 13.70 -23.70
N ASP A 357 -4.01 13.09 -22.81
CA ASP A 357 -2.74 12.46 -23.17
C ASP A 357 -2.86 11.35 -24.22
N ASP A 358 -4.01 10.68 -24.25
CA ASP A 358 -4.35 9.56 -25.15
C ASP A 358 -5.17 9.99 -26.39
N ALA A 359 -5.55 11.27 -26.52
CA ALA A 359 -6.27 11.80 -27.65
C ALA A 359 -5.32 12.31 -28.74
N ASN A 360 -5.75 12.28 -30.00
CA ASN A 360 -4.99 12.86 -31.11
C ASN A 360 -5.33 14.34 -31.33
N GLU A 361 -6.54 14.76 -31.00
CA GLU A 361 -7.07 16.10 -31.24
C GLU A 361 -7.27 16.87 -29.92
N GLU A 362 -7.24 18.19 -30.03
CA GLU A 362 -7.58 19.08 -28.90
C GLU A 362 -9.11 19.07 -28.70
N LEU A 363 -9.54 18.89 -27.45
CA LEU A 363 -10.95 18.98 -27.08
C LEU A 363 -11.40 20.43 -26.94
N ILE A 364 -10.50 21.30 -26.51
CA ILE A 364 -10.70 22.75 -26.42
C ILE A 364 -9.52 23.39 -27.13
N SER A 365 -9.79 24.33 -28.05
CA SER A 365 -8.77 24.99 -28.86
C SER A 365 -8.91 26.52 -28.77
N ASN A 366 -7.84 27.20 -28.34
CA ASN A 366 -7.70 28.66 -28.29
C ASN A 366 -8.92 29.37 -27.66
N PHE A 367 -9.46 28.80 -26.58
CA PHE A 367 -10.65 29.33 -25.91
C PHE A 367 -10.26 30.46 -24.96
N SER A 368 -10.87 31.64 -25.17
CA SER A 368 -10.68 32.80 -24.31
C SER A 368 -12.02 33.26 -23.74
N LEU A 369 -12.05 33.49 -22.42
CA LEU A 369 -13.25 33.89 -21.70
C LEU A 369 -12.85 34.73 -20.50
N ARG A 370 -13.56 35.84 -20.28
CA ARG A 370 -13.49 36.65 -19.06
C ARG A 370 -14.83 36.60 -18.32
N ILE A 371 -14.77 36.30 -17.02
CA ILE A 371 -15.92 36.26 -16.11
C ILE A 371 -15.65 37.29 -15.02
N SER A 372 -16.55 38.26 -14.86
CA SER A 372 -16.42 39.30 -13.87
C SER A 372 -16.90 38.85 -12.48
N CYS A 373 -16.37 39.45 -11.41
CA CYS A 373 -16.86 39.23 -10.06
C CYS A 373 -18.35 39.56 -9.96
N GLY A 374 -19.13 38.70 -9.32
CA GLY A 374 -20.58 38.82 -9.20
C GLY A 374 -21.38 38.46 -10.47
N GLU A 375 -20.72 38.11 -11.58
CA GLU A 375 -21.39 37.71 -12.83
C GLU A 375 -21.98 36.29 -12.72
N ARG A 376 -23.18 36.12 -13.26
CA ARG A 376 -23.84 34.83 -13.40
C ARG A 376 -23.77 34.39 -14.84
N ILE A 377 -22.98 33.35 -15.13
CA ILE A 377 -22.71 32.90 -16.49
C ILE A 377 -23.26 31.50 -16.71
N GLY A 378 -23.98 31.34 -17.80
CA GLY A 378 -24.47 30.05 -18.28
C GLY A 378 -23.58 29.49 -19.41
N ILE A 379 -23.24 28.21 -19.36
CA ILE A 379 -22.51 27.52 -20.43
C ILE A 379 -23.39 26.42 -21.00
N ARG A 380 -23.69 26.51 -22.27
CA ARG A 380 -24.44 25.48 -23.03
C ARG A 380 -23.60 24.92 -24.17
N GLY A 381 -24.02 23.81 -24.72
CA GLY A 381 -23.40 23.16 -25.89
C GLY A 381 -23.82 21.71 -25.97
N VAL A 382 -23.54 21.08 -27.12
CA VAL A 382 -23.85 19.66 -27.33
C VAL A 382 -23.14 18.75 -26.33
N SER A 383 -23.68 17.53 -26.10
CA SER A 383 -23.01 16.56 -25.22
C SER A 383 -21.66 16.19 -25.83
N GLY A 384 -20.62 16.13 -24.98
CA GLY A 384 -19.26 15.77 -25.39
C GLY A 384 -18.39 16.92 -25.89
N VAL A 385 -18.91 18.16 -26.05
CA VAL A 385 -18.14 19.32 -26.55
C VAL A 385 -17.05 19.82 -25.58
N GLY A 386 -16.99 19.31 -24.37
CA GLY A 386 -15.93 19.69 -23.41
C GLY A 386 -16.38 20.58 -22.25
N LYS A 387 -17.69 20.79 -22.01
CA LYS A 387 -18.21 21.63 -20.91
C LYS A 387 -17.65 21.24 -19.55
N THR A 388 -17.79 19.98 -19.14
CA THR A 388 -17.25 19.48 -17.88
C THR A 388 -15.70 19.53 -17.84
N THR A 389 -15.05 19.41 -19.00
CA THR A 389 -13.59 19.57 -19.10
C THR A 389 -13.20 21.03 -18.85
N LEU A 390 -13.93 21.98 -19.40
CA LEU A 390 -13.72 23.42 -19.13
C LEU A 390 -13.89 23.72 -17.63
N PHE A 391 -14.91 23.15 -16.96
CA PHE A 391 -15.06 23.26 -15.50
C PHE A 391 -13.87 22.69 -14.77
N ASN A 392 -13.40 21.51 -15.14
CA ASN A 392 -12.23 20.90 -14.51
C ASN A 392 -10.95 21.72 -14.70
N ILE A 393 -10.87 22.50 -15.79
CA ILE A 393 -9.78 23.45 -16.04
C ILE A 393 -9.94 24.67 -15.12
N ILE A 394 -11.12 25.26 -14.99
CA ILE A 394 -11.41 26.39 -14.08
C ILE A 394 -11.18 25.97 -12.62
N LEU A 395 -11.56 24.76 -12.23
CA LEU A 395 -11.32 24.18 -10.91
C LEU A 395 -9.84 23.87 -10.65
N GLY A 396 -8.98 23.96 -11.68
CA GLY A 396 -7.58 23.57 -11.59
C GLY A 396 -7.36 22.06 -11.45
N LEU A 397 -8.35 21.23 -11.75
CA LEU A 397 -8.23 19.76 -11.75
C LEU A 397 -7.56 19.23 -13.02
N TYR A 398 -7.65 19.98 -14.12
CA TYR A 398 -6.89 19.81 -15.35
C TYR A 398 -6.07 21.05 -15.64
N ARG A 399 -4.87 20.84 -16.18
CA ARG A 399 -4.04 21.94 -16.67
C ARG A 399 -4.28 22.16 -18.14
N PRO A 400 -4.39 23.38 -18.62
CA PRO A 400 -4.39 23.65 -20.04
C PRO A 400 -3.08 23.14 -20.67
N THR A 401 -3.19 22.60 -21.89
CA THR A 401 -2.02 22.20 -22.69
C THR A 401 -1.30 23.44 -23.23
N ARG A 402 -2.06 24.50 -23.54
CA ARG A 402 -1.59 25.83 -23.95
C ARG A 402 -2.49 26.90 -23.34
N GLY A 403 -1.99 28.11 -23.28
CA GLY A 403 -2.70 29.23 -22.65
C GLY A 403 -2.53 29.22 -21.14
N LYS A 404 -3.28 30.08 -20.46
CA LYS A 404 -3.24 30.26 -19.00
C LYS A 404 -4.58 30.69 -18.41
N ILE A 405 -4.73 30.51 -17.12
CA ILE A 405 -5.86 30.98 -16.34
C ILE A 405 -5.34 32.04 -15.38
N LEU A 406 -6.02 33.16 -15.31
CA LEU A 406 -5.71 34.25 -14.37
C LEU A 406 -6.90 34.43 -13.42
N ILE A 407 -6.60 34.64 -12.14
CA ILE A 407 -7.54 35.05 -11.10
C ILE A 407 -7.06 36.41 -10.61
N ASP A 408 -7.80 37.47 -10.89
CA ASP A 408 -7.41 38.85 -10.59
C ASP A 408 -5.99 39.22 -11.05
N ASP A 409 -5.62 38.83 -12.27
CA ASP A 409 -4.29 38.97 -12.88
C ASP A 409 -3.21 38.03 -12.32
N VAL A 410 -3.52 37.17 -11.32
CA VAL A 410 -2.61 36.14 -10.80
C VAL A 410 -2.77 34.87 -11.57
N GLU A 411 -1.69 34.34 -12.17
CA GLU A 411 -1.73 33.08 -12.90
C GLU A 411 -1.96 31.90 -11.95
N LEU A 412 -2.90 31.03 -12.32
CA LEU A 412 -3.20 29.81 -11.59
C LEU A 412 -2.11 28.75 -11.87
N THR A 413 -1.34 28.43 -10.82
CA THR A 413 -0.19 27.52 -10.86
C THR A 413 -0.32 26.41 -9.81
N GLU A 414 0.57 25.42 -9.80
CA GLU A 414 0.61 24.38 -8.76
C GLU A 414 0.73 24.93 -7.34
N SER A 415 1.39 26.06 -7.19
CA SER A 415 1.66 26.64 -5.87
C SER A 415 0.46 27.36 -5.24
N ASN A 416 -0.53 27.78 -6.04
CA ASN A 416 -1.70 28.53 -5.57
C ASN A 416 -3.06 27.86 -5.86
N ILE A 417 -3.05 26.70 -6.54
CA ILE A 417 -4.27 25.99 -6.92
C ILE A 417 -5.13 25.58 -5.71
N GLU A 418 -4.52 25.16 -4.60
CA GLU A 418 -5.24 24.81 -3.37
C GLU A 418 -5.92 26.03 -2.75
N LYS A 419 -5.25 27.19 -2.81
CA LYS A 419 -5.82 28.46 -2.33
C LYS A 419 -7.03 28.87 -3.16
N TRP A 420 -6.94 28.67 -4.48
CA TRP A 420 -8.06 28.89 -5.41
C TRP A 420 -9.22 27.91 -5.14
N GLN A 421 -8.94 26.63 -4.98
CA GLN A 421 -9.94 25.63 -4.66
C GLN A 421 -10.66 25.90 -3.33
N ASN A 422 -9.99 26.55 -2.37
CA ASN A 422 -10.62 26.99 -1.13
C ASN A 422 -11.65 28.12 -1.34
N ALA A 423 -11.54 28.92 -2.39
CA ALA A 423 -12.48 29.98 -2.74
C ALA A 423 -13.69 29.49 -3.57
N ILE A 424 -13.70 28.22 -4.02
CA ILE A 424 -14.71 27.65 -4.92
C ILE A 424 -15.68 26.73 -4.18
N GLY A 425 -16.97 26.85 -4.48
CA GLY A 425 -18.01 25.84 -4.25
C GLY A 425 -18.29 25.08 -5.55
N TYR A 426 -18.22 23.76 -5.54
CA TYR A 426 -18.45 22.93 -6.73
C TYR A 426 -19.54 21.93 -6.48
N VAL A 427 -20.55 21.92 -7.34
CA VAL A 427 -21.63 20.96 -7.38
C VAL A 427 -21.50 20.15 -8.67
N SER A 428 -21.03 18.92 -8.54
CA SER A 428 -20.83 18.01 -9.67
C SER A 428 -22.13 17.38 -10.15
N GLN A 429 -22.18 16.96 -11.39
CA GLN A 429 -23.29 16.21 -11.97
C GLN A 429 -23.64 14.95 -11.15
N SER A 430 -22.63 14.25 -10.64
CA SER A 430 -22.78 13.10 -9.73
C SER A 430 -22.13 13.42 -8.38
N VAL A 431 -22.95 13.77 -7.42
CA VAL A 431 -22.48 14.16 -6.08
C VAL A 431 -21.98 12.95 -5.32
N PHE A 432 -20.73 13.01 -4.87
CA PHE A 432 -20.14 12.01 -4.00
C PHE A 432 -20.70 12.14 -2.58
N ILE A 433 -21.21 11.03 -2.04
CA ILE A 433 -21.69 10.92 -0.66
C ILE A 433 -20.80 9.93 0.08
N SER A 434 -20.21 10.37 1.18
CA SER A 434 -19.42 9.51 2.08
C SER A 434 -20.33 8.76 3.06
N ASP A 435 -19.85 7.63 3.58
CA ASP A 435 -20.52 6.85 4.60
C ASP A 435 -20.35 7.51 5.99
N GLN A 436 -20.97 8.67 6.14
CA GLN A 436 -20.94 9.53 7.32
C GLN A 436 -22.35 10.08 7.58
N THR A 437 -22.49 10.91 8.62
CA THR A 437 -23.74 11.62 8.92
C THR A 437 -24.05 12.66 7.82
N LEU A 438 -25.30 13.13 7.78
CA LEU A 438 -25.72 14.18 6.87
C LEU A 438 -24.94 15.48 7.12
N ALA A 439 -24.76 15.87 8.39
CA ALA A 439 -23.99 17.06 8.76
C ALA A 439 -22.53 16.98 8.27
N GLU A 440 -21.86 15.84 8.47
CA GLU A 440 -20.49 15.62 7.99
C GLU A 440 -20.39 15.61 6.45
N ASN A 441 -21.45 15.18 5.76
CA ASN A 441 -21.51 15.26 4.30
C ASN A 441 -21.72 16.69 3.80
N ILE A 442 -22.44 17.54 4.51
CA ILE A 442 -22.60 18.96 4.19
C ILE A 442 -21.30 19.73 4.53
N ALA A 443 -20.74 19.51 5.72
CA ALA A 443 -19.46 20.06 6.16
C ALA A 443 -18.25 19.22 5.69
N PHE A 444 -18.29 18.71 4.46
CA PHE A 444 -17.32 17.75 3.94
C PHE A 444 -15.88 18.26 4.02
N GLY A 445 -15.01 17.46 4.67
CA GLY A 445 -13.59 17.81 4.88
C GLY A 445 -13.30 18.57 6.17
N ILE A 446 -14.30 18.81 7.01
CA ILE A 446 -14.15 19.40 8.34
C ILE A 446 -14.27 18.29 9.38
N ASP A 447 -13.38 18.31 10.38
CA ASP A 447 -13.44 17.36 11.49
C ASP A 447 -14.76 17.52 12.27
N SER A 448 -15.37 16.42 12.70
CA SER A 448 -16.68 16.39 13.34
C SER A 448 -16.79 17.34 14.55
N GLU A 449 -15.68 17.55 15.27
CA GLU A 449 -15.60 18.46 16.43
C GLU A 449 -15.65 19.95 16.04
N ASN A 450 -15.36 20.26 14.79
CA ASN A 450 -15.26 21.64 14.27
C ASN A 450 -16.41 22.03 13.34
N ILE A 451 -17.45 21.21 13.23
CA ILE A 451 -18.61 21.49 12.39
C ILE A 451 -19.44 22.61 13.00
N ASP A 452 -19.70 23.64 12.21
CA ASP A 452 -20.64 24.73 12.53
C ASP A 452 -22.07 24.27 12.17
N TYR A 453 -22.82 23.82 13.16
CA TYR A 453 -24.16 23.27 12.96
C TYR A 453 -25.20 24.34 12.58
N ASP A 454 -25.01 25.60 12.96
CA ASP A 454 -25.89 26.70 12.55
C ASP A 454 -25.76 26.92 11.04
N ARG A 455 -24.53 26.90 10.52
CA ARG A 455 -24.27 26.94 9.07
C ARG A 455 -24.78 25.71 8.34
N VAL A 456 -24.74 24.52 8.96
CA VAL A 456 -25.33 23.32 8.38
C VAL A 456 -26.83 23.50 8.22
N ASN A 457 -27.52 24.03 9.21
CA ASN A 457 -28.95 24.29 9.16
C ASN A 457 -29.30 25.36 8.13
N GLU A 458 -28.57 26.46 8.06
CA GLU A 458 -28.71 27.49 7.02
C GLU A 458 -28.58 26.88 5.61
N ALA A 459 -27.55 26.06 5.40
CA ALA A 459 -27.32 25.40 4.11
C ALA A 459 -28.43 24.38 3.76
N ILE A 460 -29.01 23.69 4.75
CA ILE A 460 -30.15 22.77 4.60
C ILE A 460 -31.40 23.54 4.14
N GLU A 461 -31.69 24.68 4.74
CA GLU A 461 -32.84 25.51 4.37
C GLU A 461 -32.69 26.04 2.95
N LEU A 462 -31.52 26.62 2.61
CA LEU A 462 -31.25 27.16 1.28
C LEU A 462 -31.23 26.09 0.17
N ALA A 463 -30.85 24.86 0.50
CA ALA A 463 -30.85 23.73 -0.45
C ALA A 463 -32.19 22.96 -0.49
N ASP A 464 -33.24 23.45 0.17
CA ASP A 464 -34.56 22.79 0.26
C ASP A 464 -34.48 21.33 0.74
N LEU A 465 -33.56 21.06 1.70
CA LEU A 465 -33.35 19.74 2.29
C LEU A 465 -34.16 19.49 3.58
N LYS A 466 -34.81 20.51 4.13
CA LYS A 466 -35.53 20.44 5.42
C LYS A 466 -36.52 19.27 5.48
N PRO A 467 -37.39 19.07 4.45
CA PRO A 467 -38.36 17.96 4.48
C PRO A 467 -37.68 16.58 4.54
N PHE A 468 -36.52 16.45 3.91
CA PHE A 468 -35.74 15.21 3.95
C PHE A 468 -35.12 15.01 5.34
N VAL A 469 -34.51 16.05 5.92
CA VAL A 469 -33.92 16.01 7.27
C VAL A 469 -34.96 15.62 8.31
N ASP A 470 -36.17 16.20 8.24
CA ASP A 470 -37.27 15.93 9.18
C ASP A 470 -37.81 14.50 9.04
N SER A 471 -37.58 13.82 7.91
CA SER A 471 -37.93 12.41 7.72
C SER A 471 -36.88 11.42 8.25
N LEU A 472 -35.72 11.90 8.65
CA LEU A 472 -34.62 11.06 9.17
C LEU A 472 -34.75 10.88 10.70
N PRO A 473 -34.45 9.66 11.22
CA PRO A 473 -34.67 9.35 12.65
C PRO A 473 -33.85 10.24 13.60
N ASP A 474 -32.61 10.58 13.20
CA ASP A 474 -31.68 11.40 14.00
C ASP A 474 -31.40 12.76 13.32
N GLY A 475 -32.27 13.21 12.40
CA GLY A 475 -32.13 14.45 11.67
C GLY A 475 -30.77 14.58 10.98
N ILE A 476 -30.04 15.67 11.23
CA ILE A 476 -28.72 15.93 10.63
C ILE A 476 -27.63 14.94 11.08
N HIS A 477 -27.81 14.23 12.17
CA HIS A 477 -26.88 13.22 12.68
C HIS A 477 -27.15 11.81 12.12
N SER A 478 -28.15 11.65 11.28
CA SER A 478 -28.44 10.38 10.62
C SER A 478 -27.36 9.97 9.65
N HIS A 479 -26.91 8.71 9.71
CA HIS A 479 -26.06 8.10 8.70
C HIS A 479 -26.83 7.85 7.41
N ILE A 480 -26.36 8.41 6.30
CA ILE A 480 -27.06 8.39 5.01
C ILE A 480 -26.63 7.25 4.09
N GLY A 481 -25.72 6.39 4.57
CA GLY A 481 -25.27 5.17 3.91
C GLY A 481 -24.26 5.37 2.79
N GLU A 482 -23.58 4.27 2.41
CA GLU A 482 -22.55 4.28 1.38
C GLU A 482 -23.12 4.76 0.04
N GLN A 483 -22.46 5.75 -0.57
CA GLN A 483 -22.87 6.42 -1.83
C GLN A 483 -24.30 6.97 -1.83
N GLY A 484 -24.88 7.24 -0.67
CA GLY A 484 -26.26 7.72 -0.56
C GLY A 484 -27.28 6.70 -1.07
N SER A 485 -27.06 5.41 -0.84
CA SER A 485 -27.91 4.31 -1.34
C SER A 485 -29.37 4.39 -0.88
N ARG A 486 -29.63 5.14 0.20
CA ARG A 486 -30.97 5.40 0.75
C ARG A 486 -31.60 6.69 0.24
N MET A 487 -30.97 7.36 -0.75
CA MET A 487 -31.35 8.71 -1.20
C MET A 487 -31.75 8.72 -2.67
N SER A 488 -32.72 9.57 -3.00
CA SER A 488 -33.04 9.87 -4.39
C SER A 488 -31.89 10.66 -5.09
N GLY A 489 -31.86 10.67 -6.41
CA GLY A 489 -30.92 11.49 -7.18
C GLY A 489 -30.99 12.96 -6.80
N GLY A 490 -32.21 13.51 -6.65
CA GLY A 490 -32.44 14.88 -6.24
C GLY A 490 -31.94 15.21 -4.84
N GLN A 491 -32.12 14.30 -3.86
CA GLN A 491 -31.59 14.49 -2.52
C GLN A 491 -30.05 14.54 -2.52
N ARG A 492 -29.37 13.68 -3.28
CA ARG A 492 -27.91 13.74 -3.43
C ARG A 492 -27.45 15.08 -4.02
N GLN A 493 -28.13 15.57 -5.08
CA GLN A 493 -27.79 16.86 -5.69
C GLN A 493 -27.98 18.01 -4.69
N ARG A 494 -29.08 18.03 -3.93
CA ARG A 494 -29.32 19.05 -2.89
C ARG A 494 -28.26 19.03 -1.78
N ILE A 495 -27.73 17.85 -1.40
CA ILE A 495 -26.56 17.80 -0.50
C ILE A 495 -25.33 18.43 -1.13
N GLY A 496 -25.06 18.21 -2.41
CA GLY A 496 -23.99 18.90 -3.13
C GLY A 496 -24.13 20.42 -3.09
N ILE A 497 -25.35 20.91 -3.29
CA ILE A 497 -25.67 22.35 -3.20
C ILE A 497 -25.47 22.85 -1.76
N ALA A 498 -26.00 22.15 -0.74
CA ALA A 498 -25.81 22.49 0.65
C ALA A 498 -24.31 22.54 1.05
N ARG A 499 -23.50 21.63 0.52
CA ARG A 499 -22.04 21.61 0.69
C ARG A 499 -21.37 22.87 0.13
N ALA A 500 -21.77 23.30 -1.07
CA ALA A 500 -21.24 24.52 -1.68
C ALA A 500 -21.66 25.78 -0.88
N LEU A 501 -22.91 25.84 -0.42
CA LEU A 501 -23.44 26.91 0.41
C LEU A 501 -22.75 26.98 1.78
N TYR A 502 -22.56 25.82 2.45
CA TYR A 502 -21.83 25.74 3.71
C TYR A 502 -20.41 26.31 3.61
N LYS A 503 -19.75 26.14 2.46
CA LYS A 503 -18.36 26.59 2.25
C LYS A 503 -18.19 28.10 2.20
N ARG A 504 -19.26 28.89 1.90
CA ARG A 504 -19.23 30.36 1.73
C ARG A 504 -18.12 30.77 0.76
N CYS A 505 -18.24 30.34 -0.48
CA CYS A 505 -17.26 30.53 -1.54
C CYS A 505 -17.50 31.82 -2.33
N ASP A 506 -16.47 32.31 -3.02
CA ASP A 506 -16.55 33.50 -3.88
C ASP A 506 -17.12 33.14 -5.27
N VAL A 507 -16.91 31.86 -5.67
CA VAL A 507 -17.34 31.33 -6.97
C VAL A 507 -18.08 30.02 -6.75
N MET A 508 -19.29 29.91 -7.29
CA MET A 508 -20.05 28.65 -7.33
C MET A 508 -20.09 28.09 -8.75
N LEU A 509 -19.69 26.83 -8.91
CA LEU A 509 -19.79 26.11 -10.18
C LEU A 509 -20.82 24.99 -10.06
N PHE A 510 -21.80 24.99 -10.97
CA PHE A 510 -22.86 24.00 -11.04
C PHE A 510 -22.75 23.22 -12.36
N ASP A 511 -22.31 21.95 -12.29
CA ASP A 511 -22.17 21.06 -13.45
C ASP A 511 -23.43 20.17 -13.55
N GLU A 512 -24.41 20.60 -14.33
CA GLU A 512 -25.72 19.93 -14.51
C GLU A 512 -26.42 19.58 -13.17
N ALA A 513 -26.21 20.43 -12.16
CA ALA A 513 -26.59 20.14 -10.77
C ALA A 513 -28.10 20.05 -10.51
N THR A 514 -28.93 20.44 -11.47
CA THR A 514 -30.41 20.39 -11.37
C THR A 514 -31.02 19.33 -12.29
N SER A 515 -30.22 18.59 -13.04
CA SER A 515 -30.70 17.68 -14.09
C SER A 515 -31.60 16.55 -13.59
N SER A 516 -31.40 16.07 -12.35
CA SER A 516 -32.20 15.01 -11.71
C SER A 516 -33.29 15.52 -10.77
N LEU A 517 -33.53 16.83 -10.75
CA LEU A 517 -34.58 17.44 -9.94
C LEU A 517 -35.91 17.52 -10.71
N ASP A 518 -37.01 17.46 -9.96
CA ASP A 518 -38.33 17.82 -10.48
C ASP A 518 -38.43 19.35 -10.66
N ALA A 519 -39.33 19.80 -11.52
CA ALA A 519 -39.44 21.22 -11.89
C ALA A 519 -39.72 22.17 -10.68
N ALA A 520 -40.51 21.71 -9.69
CA ALA A 520 -40.79 22.53 -8.51
C ALA A 520 -39.55 22.71 -7.65
N THR A 521 -38.81 21.63 -7.38
CA THR A 521 -37.55 21.67 -6.63
C THR A 521 -36.47 22.46 -7.38
N GLU A 522 -36.36 22.31 -8.70
CA GLU A 522 -35.44 23.10 -9.53
C GLU A 522 -35.75 24.59 -9.40
N SER A 523 -37.03 24.99 -9.50
CA SER A 523 -37.47 26.39 -9.36
C SER A 523 -37.14 26.94 -7.98
N ASN A 524 -37.37 26.17 -6.88
CA ASN A 524 -37.04 26.59 -5.53
C ASN A 524 -35.54 26.84 -5.35
N ILE A 525 -34.70 25.93 -5.87
CA ILE A 525 -33.24 26.06 -5.77
C ILE A 525 -32.74 27.22 -6.61
N ASN A 526 -33.23 27.38 -7.85
CA ASN A 526 -32.88 28.52 -8.70
C ASN A 526 -33.25 29.84 -8.04
N SER A 527 -34.43 29.91 -7.40
CA SER A 527 -34.88 31.09 -6.64
C SER A 527 -33.97 31.35 -5.42
N ALA A 528 -33.59 30.29 -4.66
CA ALA A 528 -32.67 30.41 -3.55
C ALA A 528 -31.28 30.90 -3.97
N ILE A 529 -30.73 30.34 -5.07
CA ILE A 529 -29.45 30.75 -5.64
C ILE A 529 -29.52 32.21 -6.14
N SER A 530 -30.60 32.60 -6.82
CA SER A 530 -30.82 33.97 -7.31
C SER A 530 -30.91 34.95 -6.15
N LYS A 531 -31.63 34.61 -5.07
CA LYS A 531 -31.73 35.43 -3.86
C LYS A 531 -30.34 35.59 -3.20
N LEU A 532 -29.63 34.46 -3.00
CA LEU A 532 -28.28 34.49 -2.43
C LEU A 532 -27.33 35.38 -3.23
N SER A 533 -27.36 35.27 -4.58
CA SER A 533 -26.56 36.12 -5.46
C SER A 533 -26.96 37.62 -5.39
N SER A 534 -28.24 37.91 -5.16
CA SER A 534 -28.70 39.30 -5.00
C SER A 534 -28.29 39.92 -3.66
N GLU A 535 -28.22 39.10 -2.60
CA GLU A 535 -27.76 39.50 -1.27
C GLU A 535 -26.24 39.61 -1.19
N HIS A 536 -25.52 38.71 -1.90
CA HIS A 536 -24.06 38.68 -2.01
C HIS A 536 -23.62 39.04 -3.43
N LYS A 537 -23.60 40.34 -3.73
CA LYS A 537 -23.27 40.87 -5.09
C LYS A 537 -21.89 40.48 -5.60
N GLU A 538 -20.98 40.04 -4.75
CA GLU A 538 -19.63 39.57 -5.11
C GLU A 538 -19.61 38.07 -5.48
N LEU A 539 -20.71 37.31 -5.23
CA LEU A 539 -20.79 35.91 -5.53
C LEU A 539 -20.92 35.67 -7.03
N THR A 540 -19.90 35.08 -7.62
CA THR A 540 -19.88 34.67 -9.03
C THR A 540 -20.47 33.29 -9.20
N ILE A 541 -21.32 33.11 -10.21
CA ILE A 541 -21.99 31.82 -10.47
C ILE A 541 -21.72 31.37 -11.89
N ILE A 542 -21.24 30.14 -12.05
CA ILE A 542 -21.01 29.53 -13.36
C ILE A 542 -21.83 28.25 -13.44
N VAL A 543 -22.72 28.15 -14.43
CA VAL A 543 -23.67 27.04 -14.56
C VAL A 543 -23.49 26.34 -15.90
N ILE A 544 -23.30 25.03 -15.89
CA ILE A 544 -23.52 24.19 -17.06
C ILE A 544 -24.93 23.60 -16.94
N ALA A 545 -25.79 23.87 -17.91
CA ALA A 545 -27.12 23.28 -17.95
C ALA A 545 -27.56 22.96 -19.39
N HIS A 546 -28.44 21.95 -19.50
CA HIS A 546 -29.13 21.61 -20.73
C HIS A 546 -30.54 22.18 -20.79
N ARG A 547 -31.12 22.52 -19.64
CA ARG A 547 -32.45 23.11 -19.54
C ARG A 547 -32.35 24.63 -19.57
N GLU A 548 -33.23 25.28 -20.34
CA GLU A 548 -33.29 26.76 -20.39
C GLU A 548 -33.68 27.34 -19.04
N SER A 549 -34.59 26.68 -18.30
CA SER A 549 -34.98 27.11 -16.93
C SER A 549 -33.81 27.26 -15.94
N SER A 550 -32.78 26.46 -16.08
CA SER A 550 -31.58 26.55 -15.25
C SER A 550 -30.63 27.70 -15.64
N LEU A 551 -30.88 28.34 -16.79
CA LEU A 551 -30.07 29.46 -17.32
C LEU A 551 -30.79 30.80 -17.25
N GLU A 552 -32.07 30.87 -16.89
CA GLU A 552 -32.90 32.06 -16.88
C GLU A 552 -32.36 33.15 -15.92
N TYR A 553 -31.67 32.78 -14.86
CA TYR A 553 -31.08 33.71 -13.91
C TYR A 553 -29.64 34.13 -14.25
N CYS A 554 -29.10 33.64 -15.36
CA CYS A 554 -27.76 34.03 -15.82
C CYS A 554 -27.78 35.37 -16.55
N ASP A 555 -26.77 36.20 -16.28
CA ASP A 555 -26.63 37.50 -16.94
C ASP A 555 -26.16 37.36 -18.40
N ARG A 556 -25.40 36.25 -18.67
CA ARG A 556 -24.85 35.95 -20.00
C ARG A 556 -24.80 34.43 -20.22
N ILE A 557 -25.08 34.01 -21.43
CA ILE A 557 -24.99 32.59 -21.84
C ILE A 557 -23.93 32.47 -22.94
N ILE A 558 -23.04 31.49 -22.77
CA ILE A 558 -21.99 31.14 -23.73
C ILE A 558 -22.32 29.77 -24.33
N THR A 559 -22.21 29.69 -25.65
CA THR A 559 -22.34 28.40 -26.37
C THR A 559 -20.93 27.88 -26.69
N LEU A 560 -20.63 26.67 -26.27
CA LEU A 560 -19.45 25.92 -26.69
C LEU A 560 -19.82 25.11 -27.95
N GLU A 561 -19.04 25.30 -29.01
CA GLU A 561 -19.20 24.63 -30.32
C GLU A 561 -18.09 23.61 -30.56
#